data_61c6d9c50c8631e61608d91e98515489
#
_entry.id   61c6d9c50c8631e61608d91e98515489
#
_cell.length_a   1.000
_cell.length_b   1.000
_cell.length_c   1.000
_cell.angle_alpha   90.00
_cell.angle_beta   90.00
_cell.angle_gamma   90.00
#
_symmetry.space_group_name_H-M   'P 1'
#
loop_
_entity.id
_entity.type
_entity.pdbx_description
1 polymer ?
#
loop_
_entity_poly.entity_id
_entity_poly.type
_entity_poly.pdbx_seq_one_letter_code
_entity_poly.pdbx_strand_id
1 'polypeptide(L)'
;MFSLSTTETLIEEILETPFYIPGTGSSTRPRRTLKQGDCFAVLDSHADIGATPGGPDGIFFCDTRYLSHLEILLNGSQPLLLGSNVRDDNSILIVDLTNPDILLDQKLSQPKDVLHVVRTFFLLRGVAYQRLRMHNHGNSPFDVRLSVAFGSDFADLFEVRGLRRARRGVATVEVGESKVSLNYRGLDGKRLRTTVFFDPVPEQLSGNAASYAFELQPNESRSVYVTVKCDPGVAENVALPFRRGLRAAFHAHQTASRGMATITSSNQIFNEVMCRSMADLAMLTTDTAQGPYPYAGIPWYSTTFGRDGIITALQMLWCDSRIARGVLRRLAAYQ
;
A
#
# COMPACT_ATOMS: atom_id res chain seq x y z
N MET A 1 -41.75 17.10 -25.90
CA MET A 1 -40.39 17.09 -26.45
C MET A 1 -39.53 17.84 -25.45
N PHE A 2 -39.10 17.17 -24.40
CA PHE A 2 -38.33 17.78 -23.29
C PHE A 2 -36.87 17.43 -23.51
N SER A 3 -36.04 18.46 -23.49
CA SER A 3 -34.60 18.38 -23.75
C SER A 3 -33.85 17.68 -22.62
N LEU A 4 -33.34 16.51 -22.92
CA LEU A 4 -32.40 15.73 -22.07
C LEU A 4 -30.94 16.10 -22.32
N SER A 5 -30.65 17.30 -22.85
CA SER A 5 -29.33 17.53 -23.43
C SER A 5 -28.29 18.23 -22.53
N THR A 6 -28.70 18.83 -21.41
CA THR A 6 -27.76 19.71 -20.68
C THR A 6 -26.93 18.96 -19.64
N THR A 7 -27.47 17.93 -19.04
CA THR A 7 -26.77 17.19 -17.96
C THR A 7 -25.80 16.14 -18.52
N GLU A 8 -26.16 15.49 -19.64
CA GLU A 8 -25.28 14.54 -20.30
C GLU A 8 -24.08 15.23 -20.96
N THR A 9 -24.28 16.40 -21.58
CA THR A 9 -23.19 17.19 -22.19
C THR A 9 -22.21 17.71 -21.15
N LEU A 10 -22.70 18.14 -19.95
CA LEU A 10 -21.84 18.54 -18.84
C LEU A 10 -21.02 17.40 -18.26
N ILE A 11 -21.58 16.17 -18.22
CA ILE A 11 -20.86 14.99 -17.73
C ILE A 11 -19.79 14.56 -18.74
N GLU A 12 -20.07 14.62 -20.05
CA GLU A 12 -19.06 14.36 -21.07
C GLU A 12 -17.94 15.40 -21.09
N GLU A 13 -18.26 16.70 -20.98
CA GLU A 13 -17.26 17.78 -20.91
C GLU A 13 -16.37 17.67 -19.67
N ILE A 14 -16.93 17.26 -18.53
CA ILE A 14 -16.18 17.01 -17.29
C ILE A 14 -15.22 15.81 -17.42
N LEU A 15 -15.62 14.78 -18.16
CA LEU A 15 -14.79 13.59 -18.42
C LEU A 15 -13.66 13.84 -19.42
N GLU A 16 -13.77 14.86 -20.26
CA GLU A 16 -12.74 15.26 -21.23
C GLU A 16 -11.71 16.25 -20.65
N THR A 17 -11.98 16.82 -19.48
CA THR A 17 -11.03 17.76 -18.86
C THR A 17 -9.80 17.02 -18.33
N PRO A 18 -8.59 17.20 -18.89
CA PRO A 18 -7.37 16.60 -18.39
C PRO A 18 -7.20 16.93 -16.90
N PHE A 19 -6.93 15.93 -16.06
CA PHE A 19 -6.72 16.09 -14.63
C PHE A 19 -7.96 16.34 -13.75
N TYR A 20 -9.16 16.33 -14.29
CA TYR A 20 -10.36 16.37 -13.45
C TYR A 20 -10.62 15.00 -12.82
N ILE A 21 -10.66 14.96 -11.50
CA ILE A 21 -11.09 13.78 -10.75
C ILE A 21 -12.53 14.02 -10.36
N PRO A 22 -13.51 13.28 -10.92
CA PRO A 22 -14.90 13.44 -10.53
C PRO A 22 -15.04 13.18 -9.03
N GLY A 23 -15.59 14.14 -8.30
CA GLY A 23 -15.99 13.99 -6.91
C GLY A 23 -17.24 13.11 -6.80
N THR A 24 -17.15 11.85 -7.23
CA THR A 24 -18.24 10.91 -7.01
C THR A 24 -18.32 10.62 -5.52
N GLY A 25 -19.43 10.97 -4.90
CA GLY A 25 -19.74 10.72 -3.51
C GLY A 25 -20.00 9.24 -3.20
N SER A 26 -19.12 8.34 -3.64
CA SER A 26 -19.07 6.98 -3.13
C SER A 26 -18.55 7.05 -1.69
N SER A 27 -19.17 6.35 -0.76
CA SER A 27 -18.70 6.24 0.62
C SER A 27 -17.28 5.70 0.58
N THR A 28 -16.31 6.60 0.61
CA THR A 28 -14.90 6.23 0.57
C THR A 28 -14.56 5.59 1.89
N ARG A 29 -14.28 4.30 1.90
CA ARG A 29 -13.68 3.64 3.07
C ARG A 29 -12.43 4.44 3.45
N PRO A 30 -12.19 4.71 4.74
CA PRO A 30 -10.99 5.43 5.17
C PRO A 30 -9.75 4.74 4.64
N ARG A 31 -8.90 5.50 3.95
CA ARG A 31 -7.66 4.96 3.39
C ARG A 31 -6.51 5.08 4.37
N ARG A 32 -5.58 4.16 4.24
CA ARG A 32 -4.29 4.13 4.93
C ARG A 32 -3.19 4.22 3.89
N THR A 33 -2.23 5.09 4.11
CA THR A 33 -1.11 5.27 3.19
C THR A 33 0.21 5.02 3.89
N LEU A 34 1.11 4.33 3.20
CA LEU A 34 2.50 4.16 3.59
C LEU A 34 3.38 4.55 2.42
N LYS A 35 4.55 5.12 2.68
CA LYS A 35 5.55 5.43 1.64
C LYS A 35 6.96 5.18 2.16
N GLN A 36 7.81 4.63 1.30
CA GLN A 36 9.25 4.51 1.54
C GLN A 36 10.00 4.65 0.21
N GLY A 37 10.75 5.74 0.05
CA GLY A 37 11.38 6.10 -1.22
C GLY A 37 10.34 6.31 -2.32
N ASP A 38 10.57 5.72 -3.49
CA ASP A 38 9.64 5.78 -4.64
C ASP A 38 8.52 4.73 -4.58
N CYS A 39 8.44 3.99 -3.47
CA CYS A 39 7.37 3.01 -3.25
C CYS A 39 6.32 3.56 -2.29
N PHE A 40 5.04 3.46 -2.66
CA PHE A 40 3.95 3.78 -1.75
C PHE A 40 2.79 2.79 -1.90
N ALA A 41 2.01 2.65 -0.83
CA ALA A 41 0.81 1.83 -0.80
C ALA A 41 -0.38 2.67 -0.35
N VAL A 42 -1.50 2.48 -1.03
CA VAL A 42 -2.82 3.02 -0.65
C VAL A 42 -3.73 1.83 -0.41
N LEU A 43 -4.18 1.68 0.83
CA LEU A 43 -4.92 0.54 1.33
C LEU A 43 -6.22 1.03 1.97
N ASP A 44 -7.23 0.20 2.03
CA ASP A 44 -8.42 0.51 2.83
C ASP A 44 -8.18 0.23 4.34
N SER A 45 -9.21 0.38 5.15
CA SER A 45 -9.13 0.16 6.60
C SER A 45 -8.86 -1.30 7.00
N HIS A 46 -9.13 -2.27 6.12
CA HIS A 46 -8.79 -3.69 6.33
C HIS A 46 -7.37 -4.02 5.85
N ALA A 47 -6.65 -3.06 5.26
CA ALA A 47 -5.42 -3.22 4.50
C ALA A 47 -5.62 -4.00 3.19
N ASP A 48 -6.82 -3.95 2.61
CA ASP A 48 -7.13 -4.50 1.29
C ASP A 48 -6.91 -3.45 0.18
N ILE A 49 -6.75 -3.93 -1.05
CA ILE A 49 -6.55 -3.14 -2.25
C ILE A 49 -7.64 -3.51 -3.26
N GLY A 50 -8.22 -2.50 -3.91
CA GLY A 50 -9.17 -2.73 -5.01
C GLY A 50 -10.61 -2.91 -4.57
N ALA A 51 -10.95 -2.59 -3.32
CA ALA A 51 -12.33 -2.60 -2.82
C ALA A 51 -13.24 -1.62 -3.58
N THR A 52 -12.67 -0.56 -4.17
CA THR A 52 -13.39 0.42 -4.98
C THR A 52 -12.90 0.30 -6.44
N PRO A 53 -13.73 -0.13 -7.40
CA PRO A 53 -13.36 -0.15 -8.80
C PRO A 53 -12.92 1.25 -9.28
N GLY A 54 -11.78 1.33 -9.97
CA GLY A 54 -11.23 2.61 -10.44
C GLY A 54 -10.66 3.52 -9.34
N GLY A 55 -10.56 3.03 -8.11
CA GLY A 55 -9.97 3.77 -6.99
C GLY A 55 -8.44 3.87 -7.07
N PRO A 56 -7.86 4.78 -6.26
CA PRO A 56 -6.41 4.98 -6.19
C PRO A 56 -5.69 3.91 -5.36
N ASP A 57 -6.40 2.87 -4.92
CA ASP A 57 -5.85 1.83 -4.07
C ASP A 57 -4.81 1.00 -4.85
N GLY A 58 -3.72 0.64 -4.21
CA GLY A 58 -2.65 -0.12 -4.85
C GLY A 58 -1.31 -0.05 -4.15
N ILE A 59 -0.37 -0.86 -4.63
CA ILE A 59 1.06 -0.71 -4.35
C ILE A 59 1.71 -0.15 -5.60
N PHE A 60 2.34 1.01 -5.44
CA PHE A 60 2.97 1.77 -6.51
C PHE A 60 4.47 1.81 -6.33
N PHE A 61 5.20 1.77 -7.43
CA PHE A 61 6.64 1.97 -7.46
C PHE A 61 7.02 2.71 -8.74
N CYS A 62 7.77 3.83 -8.63
CA CYS A 62 8.14 4.68 -9.75
C CYS A 62 6.94 4.98 -10.67
N ASP A 63 5.87 5.56 -10.11
CA ASP A 63 4.65 6.02 -10.78
C ASP A 63 3.81 4.93 -11.48
N THR A 64 4.13 3.65 -11.27
CA THR A 64 3.37 2.51 -11.81
C THR A 64 2.74 1.71 -10.69
N ARG A 65 1.50 1.28 -10.86
CA ARG A 65 0.77 0.39 -9.95
C ARG A 65 1.17 -1.07 -10.19
N TYR A 66 1.98 -1.62 -9.30
CA TYR A 66 2.44 -3.00 -9.36
C TYR A 66 1.45 -4.00 -8.76
N LEU A 67 0.62 -3.57 -7.82
CA LEU A 67 -0.47 -4.41 -7.29
C LEU A 67 -1.75 -3.57 -7.25
N SER A 68 -2.78 -4.02 -7.96
CA SER A 68 -4.08 -3.33 -8.08
C SER A 68 -5.19 -4.03 -7.30
N HIS A 69 -4.93 -5.26 -6.84
CA HIS A 69 -5.86 -6.05 -6.04
C HIS A 69 -5.12 -6.84 -4.97
N LEU A 70 -5.60 -6.79 -3.74
CA LEU A 70 -5.18 -7.62 -2.61
C LEU A 70 -6.33 -7.70 -1.62
N GLU A 71 -6.88 -8.89 -1.43
CA GLU A 71 -8.00 -9.12 -0.54
C GLU A 71 -7.77 -10.39 0.26
N ILE A 72 -8.17 -10.39 1.52
CA ILE A 72 -8.19 -11.59 2.34
C ILE A 72 -9.61 -11.99 2.71
N LEU A 73 -9.89 -13.29 2.62
CA LEU A 73 -11.14 -13.88 3.10
C LEU A 73 -10.83 -14.96 4.13
N LEU A 74 -11.61 -14.97 5.19
CA LEU A 74 -11.62 -16.01 6.21
C LEU A 74 -12.89 -16.84 6.07
N ASN A 75 -12.74 -18.13 5.82
CA ASN A 75 -13.85 -19.06 5.64
C ASN A 75 -14.88 -18.58 4.61
N GLY A 76 -14.37 -17.94 3.52
CA GLY A 76 -15.18 -17.41 2.43
C GLY A 76 -15.82 -16.03 2.69
N SER A 77 -15.59 -15.41 3.83
CA SER A 77 -16.15 -14.12 4.22
C SER A 77 -15.06 -13.09 4.52
N GLN A 78 -15.37 -11.81 4.29
CA GLN A 78 -14.48 -10.73 4.72
C GLN A 78 -14.44 -10.69 6.27
N PRO A 79 -13.25 -10.64 6.88
CA PRO A 79 -13.15 -10.52 8.33
C PRO A 79 -13.70 -9.18 8.83
N LEU A 80 -14.19 -9.15 10.08
CA LEU A 80 -14.70 -7.95 10.71
C LEU A 80 -13.54 -7.08 11.19
N LEU A 81 -13.63 -5.77 10.97
CA LEU A 81 -12.63 -4.80 11.39
C LEU A 81 -12.80 -4.45 12.88
N LEU A 82 -11.77 -4.67 13.68
CA LEU A 82 -11.69 -4.20 15.07
C LEU A 82 -10.94 -2.87 15.18
N GLY A 83 -9.84 -2.73 14.45
CA GLY A 83 -9.04 -1.53 14.45
C GLY A 83 -8.07 -1.44 13.28
N SER A 84 -7.68 -0.23 12.91
CA SER A 84 -6.72 0.01 11.83
C SER A 84 -5.91 1.25 12.15
N ASN A 85 -4.62 1.09 12.41
CA ASN A 85 -3.73 2.17 12.81
C ASN A 85 -2.41 2.15 12.05
N VAL A 86 -2.04 3.31 11.52
CA VAL A 86 -0.67 3.56 11.05
C VAL A 86 0.13 4.07 12.24
N ARG A 87 1.27 3.46 12.50
CA ARG A 87 2.18 3.88 13.56
C ARG A 87 2.57 5.36 13.38
N ASP A 88 2.82 6.07 14.49
CA ASP A 88 3.09 7.52 14.48
C ASP A 88 4.27 7.93 13.61
N ASP A 89 5.22 7.03 13.39
CA ASP A 89 6.36 7.23 12.51
C ASP A 89 6.10 6.86 11.03
N ASN A 90 4.86 6.54 10.64
CA ASN A 90 4.45 6.09 9.30
C ASN A 90 5.17 4.82 8.78
N SER A 91 5.83 4.05 9.64
CA SER A 91 6.63 2.90 9.21
C SER A 91 5.80 1.64 8.98
N ILE A 92 4.72 1.47 9.73
CA ILE A 92 3.92 0.22 9.76
C ILE A 92 2.43 0.56 9.86
N LEU A 93 1.63 -0.19 9.10
CA LEU A 93 0.19 -0.31 9.30
C LEU A 93 -0.10 -1.60 10.08
N ILE A 94 -0.89 -1.49 11.13
CA ILE A 94 -1.40 -2.60 11.91
C ILE A 94 -2.93 -2.58 11.81
N VAL A 95 -3.50 -3.72 11.46
CA VAL A 95 -4.94 -3.90 11.37
C VAL A 95 -5.34 -5.11 12.19
N ASP A 96 -6.27 -4.90 13.10
CA ASP A 96 -6.84 -5.92 13.95
C ASP A 96 -8.20 -6.32 13.39
N LEU A 97 -8.38 -7.62 13.14
CA LEU A 97 -9.58 -8.21 12.53
C LEU A 97 -10.04 -9.39 13.36
N THR A 98 -11.32 -9.76 13.20
CA THR A 98 -11.87 -10.97 13.77
C THR A 98 -12.76 -11.71 12.77
N ASN A 99 -13.06 -12.98 13.05
CA ASN A 99 -13.97 -13.74 12.22
C ASN A 99 -15.43 -13.29 12.42
N PRO A 100 -16.26 -13.25 11.35
CA PRO A 100 -17.71 -13.21 11.48
C PRO A 100 -18.25 -14.55 11.96
N ASP A 101 -19.56 -14.62 12.22
CA ASP A 101 -20.24 -15.89 12.43
C ASP A 101 -20.09 -16.80 11.20
N ILE A 102 -19.63 -18.03 11.41
CA ILE A 102 -19.48 -19.02 10.33
C ILE A 102 -20.65 -19.99 10.41
N LEU A 103 -21.44 -19.99 9.36
CA LEU A 103 -22.60 -20.87 9.22
C LEU A 103 -22.24 -22.05 8.32
N LEU A 104 -22.57 -23.26 8.76
CA LEU A 104 -22.55 -24.48 7.96
C LEU A 104 -23.98 -25.02 7.89
N ASP A 105 -24.52 -25.19 6.70
CA ASP A 105 -25.90 -25.63 6.48
C ASP A 105 -26.93 -24.82 7.30
N GLN A 106 -26.78 -23.50 7.31
CA GLN A 106 -27.60 -22.54 8.09
C GLN A 106 -27.54 -22.71 9.63
N LYS A 107 -26.63 -23.55 10.13
CA LYS A 107 -26.36 -23.67 11.57
C LYS A 107 -25.06 -22.96 11.92
N LEU A 108 -25.01 -22.32 13.08
CA LEU A 108 -23.80 -21.69 13.59
C LEU A 108 -22.77 -22.80 13.87
N SER A 109 -21.71 -22.81 13.05
CA SER A 109 -20.58 -23.73 13.20
C SER A 109 -19.51 -23.12 14.12
N GLN A 110 -19.18 -21.86 13.91
CA GLN A 110 -18.20 -21.14 14.72
C GLN A 110 -18.71 -19.71 14.97
N PRO A 111 -18.78 -19.28 16.26
CA PRO A 111 -19.24 -17.96 16.59
C PRO A 111 -18.19 -16.89 16.18
N LYS A 112 -18.66 -15.66 15.99
CA LYS A 112 -17.78 -14.50 15.76
C LYS A 112 -16.87 -14.26 16.97
N ASP A 113 -15.85 -13.43 16.76
CA ASP A 113 -14.93 -12.92 17.78
C ASP A 113 -14.09 -13.99 18.50
N VAL A 114 -13.92 -15.16 17.88
CA VAL A 114 -13.10 -16.27 18.38
C VAL A 114 -11.69 -16.25 17.80
N LEU A 115 -11.57 -15.94 16.50
CA LEU A 115 -10.30 -15.85 15.81
C LEU A 115 -9.85 -14.40 15.71
N HIS A 116 -8.77 -14.02 16.36
CA HIS A 116 -8.14 -12.72 16.20
C HIS A 116 -7.08 -12.78 15.10
N VAL A 117 -7.15 -11.85 14.14
CA VAL A 117 -6.20 -11.75 13.04
C VAL A 117 -5.51 -10.39 13.07
N VAL A 118 -4.19 -10.39 13.24
CA VAL A 118 -3.39 -9.17 13.17
C VAL A 118 -2.67 -9.14 11.83
N ARG A 119 -3.02 -8.16 10.99
CA ARG A 119 -2.27 -7.84 9.77
C ARG A 119 -1.21 -6.79 10.08
N THR A 120 0.04 -7.08 9.75
CA THR A 120 1.14 -6.11 9.86
C THR A 120 1.67 -5.87 8.46
N PHE A 121 1.66 -4.61 8.01
CA PHE A 121 2.09 -4.22 6.67
C PHE A 121 3.14 -3.12 6.71
N PHE A 122 4.20 -3.23 5.93
CA PHE A 122 5.24 -2.21 5.79
C PHE A 122 5.92 -2.28 4.42
N LEU A 123 6.62 -1.21 4.05
CA LEU A 123 7.35 -1.07 2.80
C LEU A 123 8.87 -1.00 3.06
N LEU A 124 9.65 -1.58 2.15
CA LEU A 124 11.10 -1.44 2.12
C LEU A 124 11.63 -1.60 0.70
N ARG A 125 12.21 -0.53 0.12
CA ARG A 125 12.93 -0.56 -1.16
C ARG A 125 12.16 -1.26 -2.29
N GLY A 126 10.94 -0.85 -2.55
CA GLY A 126 10.08 -1.43 -3.59
C GLY A 126 9.54 -2.83 -3.28
N VAL A 127 9.62 -3.25 -2.02
CA VAL A 127 9.03 -4.50 -1.53
C VAL A 127 8.01 -4.18 -0.45
N ALA A 128 6.81 -4.71 -0.59
CA ALA A 128 5.77 -4.66 0.45
C ALA A 128 5.71 -5.99 1.20
N TYR A 129 5.69 -5.90 2.50
CA TYR A 129 5.67 -7.04 3.41
C TYR A 129 4.38 -7.06 4.19
N GLN A 130 3.73 -8.21 4.24
CA GLN A 130 2.55 -8.44 5.05
C GLN A 130 2.71 -9.71 5.88
N ARG A 131 2.30 -9.64 7.15
CA ARG A 131 2.12 -10.81 8.02
C ARG A 131 0.65 -10.85 8.45
N LEU A 132 0.05 -12.00 8.33
CA LEU A 132 -1.26 -12.36 8.86
C LEU A 132 -1.01 -13.30 10.05
N ARG A 133 -1.12 -12.78 11.27
CA ARG A 133 -1.05 -13.62 12.49
C ARG A 133 -2.46 -13.89 12.96
N MET A 134 -2.83 -15.14 12.97
CA MET A 134 -4.11 -15.65 13.46
C MET A 134 -3.93 -16.29 14.83
N HIS A 135 -4.83 -16.00 15.76
CA HIS A 135 -4.82 -16.54 17.10
C HIS A 135 -6.23 -16.99 17.51
N ASN A 136 -6.36 -18.23 17.95
CA ASN A 136 -7.63 -18.77 18.46
C ASN A 136 -7.77 -18.46 19.94
N HIS A 137 -8.72 -17.58 20.29
CA HIS A 137 -9.10 -17.23 21.67
C HIS A 137 -10.22 -18.11 22.21
N GLY A 138 -10.75 -19.03 21.39
CA GLY A 138 -11.82 -19.94 21.81
C GLY A 138 -11.30 -21.10 22.68
N ASN A 139 -12.27 -21.84 23.22
CA ASN A 139 -12.01 -23.04 24.03
C ASN A 139 -12.07 -24.34 23.23
N SER A 140 -12.30 -24.26 21.92
CA SER A 140 -12.35 -25.40 20.99
C SER A 140 -11.46 -25.13 19.77
N PRO A 141 -11.06 -26.19 19.06
CA PRO A 141 -10.34 -26.04 17.80
C PRO A 141 -11.13 -25.19 16.80
N PHE A 142 -10.40 -24.40 15.98
CA PHE A 142 -10.98 -23.52 14.98
C PHE A 142 -10.41 -23.85 13.60
N ASP A 143 -11.30 -24.22 12.66
CA ASP A 143 -10.93 -24.50 11.27
C ASP A 143 -10.77 -23.19 10.50
N VAL A 144 -9.55 -22.89 10.10
CA VAL A 144 -9.21 -21.71 9.31
C VAL A 144 -9.09 -22.07 7.84
N ARG A 145 -9.88 -21.41 7.00
CA ARG A 145 -9.68 -21.37 5.55
C ARG A 145 -9.36 -19.94 5.17
N LEU A 146 -8.07 -19.66 4.96
CA LEU A 146 -7.60 -18.35 4.54
C LEU A 146 -7.43 -18.33 3.02
N SER A 147 -8.06 -17.36 2.36
CA SER A 147 -7.85 -17.06 0.94
C SER A 147 -7.23 -15.68 0.80
N VAL A 148 -6.21 -15.58 -0.05
CA VAL A 148 -5.54 -14.32 -0.41
C VAL A 148 -5.69 -14.16 -1.92
N ALA A 149 -6.54 -13.23 -2.35
CA ALA A 149 -6.68 -12.85 -3.76
C ALA A 149 -5.74 -11.69 -4.07
N PHE A 150 -5.15 -11.69 -5.26
CA PHE A 150 -4.21 -10.65 -5.67
C PHE A 150 -4.23 -10.46 -7.19
N GLY A 151 -3.82 -9.26 -7.64
CA GLY A 151 -3.78 -8.94 -9.06
C GLY A 151 -2.97 -7.70 -9.35
N SER A 152 -2.53 -7.56 -10.60
CA SER A 152 -1.76 -6.42 -11.09
C SER A 152 -2.30 -5.97 -12.42
N ASP A 153 -2.40 -4.67 -12.62
CA ASP A 153 -2.80 -4.06 -13.88
C ASP A 153 -1.66 -3.27 -14.55
N PHE A 154 -0.58 -3.00 -13.84
CA PHE A 154 0.55 -2.19 -14.31
C PHE A 154 0.11 -0.84 -14.90
N ALA A 155 -0.97 -0.27 -14.35
CA ALA A 155 -1.46 1.04 -14.74
C ALA A 155 -0.49 2.12 -14.23
N ASP A 156 -0.21 3.13 -15.04
CA ASP A 156 0.47 4.32 -14.55
C ASP A 156 -0.51 5.24 -13.79
N LEU A 157 0.04 6.25 -13.11
CA LEU A 157 -0.77 7.17 -12.31
C LEU A 157 -1.87 7.88 -13.11
N PHE A 158 -1.65 8.17 -14.40
CA PHE A 158 -2.65 8.81 -15.25
C PHE A 158 -3.79 7.85 -15.61
N GLU A 159 -3.46 6.58 -15.88
CA GLU A 159 -4.47 5.54 -16.10
C GLU A 159 -5.31 5.32 -14.84
N VAL A 160 -4.68 5.29 -13.66
CA VAL A 160 -5.38 5.17 -12.37
C VAL A 160 -6.30 6.39 -12.12
N ARG A 161 -5.93 7.57 -12.64
CA ARG A 161 -6.75 8.79 -12.58
C ARG A 161 -7.89 8.82 -13.60
N GLY A 162 -8.01 7.80 -14.45
CA GLY A 162 -9.10 7.66 -15.41
C GLY A 162 -8.69 7.86 -16.87
N LEU A 163 -7.42 8.14 -17.19
CA LEU A 163 -6.96 8.20 -18.57
C LEU A 163 -7.10 6.81 -19.22
N ARG A 164 -7.83 6.72 -20.30
CA ARG A 164 -7.98 5.48 -21.06
C ARG A 164 -6.96 5.40 -22.18
N ARG A 165 -6.16 4.33 -22.19
CA ARG A 165 -5.24 4.04 -23.29
C ARG A 165 -5.89 3.15 -24.32
N ALA A 166 -5.79 3.53 -25.60
CA ALA A 166 -6.32 2.75 -26.73
C ALA A 166 -5.60 1.39 -26.88
N ARG A 167 -4.32 1.30 -26.48
CA ARG A 167 -3.52 0.09 -26.52
C ARG A 167 -2.74 -0.08 -25.25
N ARG A 168 -2.64 -1.32 -24.78
CA ARG A 168 -1.80 -1.72 -23.64
C ARG A 168 -0.83 -2.80 -24.08
N GLY A 169 0.20 -3.03 -23.27
CA GLY A 169 1.16 -4.10 -23.46
C GLY A 169 0.57 -5.49 -23.18
N VAL A 170 1.43 -6.48 -23.11
CA VAL A 170 1.09 -7.88 -22.90
C VAL A 170 1.40 -8.27 -21.47
N ALA A 171 0.40 -8.84 -20.77
CA ALA A 171 0.54 -9.42 -19.44
C ALA A 171 0.67 -10.94 -19.54
N THR A 172 1.53 -11.53 -18.71
CA THR A 172 1.68 -12.99 -18.56
C THR A 172 1.83 -13.34 -17.08
N VAL A 173 1.42 -14.54 -16.70
CA VAL A 173 1.48 -15.02 -15.31
C VAL A 173 2.28 -16.31 -15.28
N GLU A 174 3.20 -16.40 -14.32
CA GLU A 174 3.98 -17.60 -14.03
C GLU A 174 3.70 -18.03 -12.59
N VAL A 175 3.24 -19.26 -12.40
CA VAL A 175 2.92 -19.83 -11.08
C VAL A 175 4.00 -20.82 -10.71
N GLY A 176 4.66 -20.60 -9.56
CA GLY A 176 5.59 -21.54 -8.94
C GLY A 176 4.99 -22.17 -7.71
N GLU A 177 5.75 -22.86 -6.91
CA GLU A 177 5.29 -23.58 -5.71
C GLU A 177 4.87 -22.63 -4.58
N SER A 178 5.65 -21.59 -4.31
CA SER A 178 5.40 -20.60 -3.24
C SER A 178 5.38 -19.16 -3.70
N LYS A 179 5.35 -18.92 -5.02
CA LYS A 179 5.36 -17.59 -5.61
C LYS A 179 4.60 -17.53 -6.90
N VAL A 180 4.07 -16.35 -7.19
CA VAL A 180 3.48 -16.01 -8.49
C VAL A 180 4.19 -14.79 -9.05
N SER A 181 4.58 -14.84 -10.32
CA SER A 181 5.15 -13.70 -11.05
C SER A 181 4.13 -13.19 -12.07
N LEU A 182 3.66 -11.98 -11.85
CA LEU A 182 2.82 -11.23 -12.78
C LEU A 182 3.77 -10.36 -13.62
N ASN A 183 3.86 -10.62 -14.91
CA ASN A 183 4.77 -9.94 -15.82
C ASN A 183 3.98 -9.05 -16.77
N TYR A 184 4.55 -7.91 -17.12
CA TYR A 184 3.99 -6.99 -18.11
C TYR A 184 5.08 -6.48 -19.04
N ARG A 185 4.83 -6.55 -20.34
CA ARG A 185 5.69 -5.96 -21.36
C ARG A 185 4.96 -4.78 -22.00
N GLY A 186 5.43 -3.58 -21.70
CA GLY A 186 4.90 -2.34 -22.26
C GLY A 186 5.07 -2.23 -23.78
N LEU A 187 4.34 -1.30 -24.39
CA LEU A 187 4.49 -0.98 -25.83
C LEU A 187 5.86 -0.37 -26.14
N ASP A 188 6.51 0.23 -25.16
CA ASP A 188 7.89 0.75 -25.20
C ASP A 188 8.95 -0.34 -25.03
N GLY A 189 8.54 -1.60 -24.90
CA GLY A 189 9.43 -2.75 -24.71
C GLY A 189 9.92 -2.95 -23.27
N LYS A 190 9.61 -2.03 -22.34
CA LYS A 190 9.98 -2.18 -20.93
C LYS A 190 9.26 -3.38 -20.32
N ARG A 191 9.96 -4.08 -19.44
CA ARG A 191 9.45 -5.23 -18.70
C ARG A 191 9.27 -4.82 -17.26
N LEU A 192 8.05 -4.97 -16.75
CA LEU A 192 7.68 -4.78 -15.36
C LEU A 192 7.27 -6.13 -14.78
N ARG A 193 7.57 -6.36 -13.51
CA ARG A 193 7.20 -7.61 -12.84
C ARG A 193 6.76 -7.35 -11.41
N THR A 194 5.65 -7.96 -11.04
CA THR A 194 5.24 -8.11 -9.64
C THR A 194 5.43 -9.56 -9.24
N THR A 195 6.22 -9.83 -8.21
CA THR A 195 6.34 -11.20 -7.67
C THR A 195 5.72 -11.23 -6.28
N VAL A 196 4.73 -12.09 -6.10
CA VAL A 196 4.07 -12.32 -4.82
C VAL A 196 4.61 -13.63 -4.26
N PHE A 197 5.24 -13.57 -3.09
CA PHE A 197 5.79 -14.71 -2.36
C PHE A 197 4.90 -15.05 -1.18
N PHE A 198 4.77 -16.32 -0.89
CA PHE A 198 3.98 -16.87 0.19
C PHE A 198 4.84 -17.75 1.10
N ASP A 199 4.72 -17.57 2.42
CA ASP A 199 5.38 -18.39 3.44
C ASP A 199 4.41 -18.59 4.63
N PRO A 200 4.06 -19.82 4.99
CA PRO A 200 4.44 -21.10 4.36
C PRO A 200 3.86 -21.26 2.94
N VAL A 201 4.29 -22.33 2.27
CA VAL A 201 3.72 -22.72 0.96
C VAL A 201 2.21 -22.88 1.09
N PRO A 202 1.39 -22.24 0.23
CA PRO A 202 -0.05 -22.42 0.26
C PRO A 202 -0.46 -23.82 -0.19
N GLU A 203 -1.63 -24.28 0.28
CA GLU A 203 -2.21 -25.55 -0.14
C GLU A 203 -2.58 -25.53 -1.63
N GLN A 204 -3.13 -24.40 -2.10
CA GLN A 204 -3.40 -24.17 -3.51
C GLN A 204 -2.89 -22.79 -3.90
N LEU A 205 -2.23 -22.72 -5.06
CA LEU A 205 -1.72 -21.48 -5.62
C LEU A 205 -2.12 -21.39 -7.10
N SER A 206 -2.79 -20.29 -7.44
CA SER A 206 -3.16 -19.95 -8.81
C SER A 206 -2.54 -18.61 -9.22
N GLY A 207 -2.79 -18.19 -10.46
CA GLY A 207 -2.27 -16.91 -10.97
C GLY A 207 -2.81 -15.66 -10.26
N ASN A 208 -3.87 -15.79 -9.47
CA ASN A 208 -4.55 -14.67 -8.81
C ASN A 208 -5.02 -14.96 -7.38
N ALA A 209 -4.80 -16.17 -6.85
CA ALA A 209 -5.21 -16.52 -5.50
C ALA A 209 -4.29 -17.58 -4.87
N ALA A 210 -4.12 -17.49 -3.55
CA ALA A 210 -3.50 -18.47 -2.71
C ALA A 210 -4.47 -18.90 -1.60
N SER A 211 -4.53 -20.18 -1.27
CA SER A 211 -5.38 -20.68 -0.20
C SER A 211 -4.62 -21.56 0.80
N TYR A 212 -5.06 -21.48 2.05
CA TYR A 212 -4.56 -22.25 3.18
C TYR A 212 -5.73 -22.85 3.94
N ALA A 213 -5.59 -24.10 4.35
CA ALA A 213 -6.49 -24.74 5.29
C ALA A 213 -5.68 -25.34 6.44
N PHE A 214 -6.07 -25.03 7.68
CA PHE A 214 -5.44 -25.56 8.88
C PHE A 214 -6.34 -25.36 10.10
N GLU A 215 -6.16 -26.22 11.07
CA GLU A 215 -6.82 -26.12 12.37
C GLU A 215 -5.91 -25.36 13.36
N LEU A 216 -6.51 -24.50 14.18
CA LEU A 216 -5.86 -23.87 15.33
C LEU A 216 -6.44 -24.39 16.63
N GLN A 217 -5.61 -24.99 17.47
CA GLN A 217 -6.00 -25.39 18.81
C GLN A 217 -6.29 -24.15 19.69
N PRO A 218 -7.02 -24.32 20.81
CA PRO A 218 -7.22 -23.24 21.78
C PRO A 218 -5.89 -22.59 22.17
N ASN A 219 -5.86 -21.26 22.17
CA ASN A 219 -4.66 -20.42 22.43
C ASN A 219 -3.49 -20.62 21.44
N GLU A 220 -3.68 -21.33 20.34
CA GLU A 220 -2.65 -21.46 19.29
C GLU A 220 -2.61 -20.21 18.39
N SER A 221 -1.41 -19.90 17.90
CA SER A 221 -1.18 -18.84 16.90
C SER A 221 -0.43 -19.39 15.70
N ARG A 222 -0.89 -18.98 14.50
CA ARG A 222 -0.19 -19.25 13.24
C ARG A 222 0.00 -17.98 12.44
N SER A 223 1.08 -17.89 11.66
CA SER A 223 1.34 -16.74 10.80
C SER A 223 1.52 -17.16 9.36
N VAL A 224 0.94 -16.39 8.46
CA VAL A 224 1.16 -16.45 7.01
C VAL A 224 1.80 -15.13 6.58
N TYR A 225 2.82 -15.22 5.75
CA TYR A 225 3.54 -14.07 5.23
C TYR A 225 3.30 -13.95 3.73
N VAL A 226 2.98 -12.74 3.29
CA VAL A 226 2.81 -12.37 1.88
C VAL A 226 3.81 -11.25 1.58
N THR A 227 4.69 -11.47 0.63
CA THR A 227 5.69 -10.47 0.25
C THR A 227 5.50 -10.12 -1.23
N VAL A 228 5.29 -8.85 -1.52
CA VAL A 228 5.09 -8.34 -2.88
C VAL A 228 6.32 -7.55 -3.30
N LYS A 229 7.05 -8.05 -4.29
CA LYS A 229 8.22 -7.41 -4.88
C LYS A 229 7.82 -6.69 -6.16
N CYS A 230 8.07 -5.38 -6.22
CA CYS A 230 7.94 -4.56 -7.43
C CYS A 230 9.30 -4.51 -8.14
N ASP A 231 9.37 -4.97 -9.39
CA ASP A 231 10.58 -5.03 -10.18
C ASP A 231 10.41 -4.21 -11.48
N PRO A 232 11.08 -3.05 -11.59
CA PRO A 232 11.03 -2.19 -12.78
C PRO A 232 11.97 -2.65 -13.90
N GLY A 233 12.65 -3.80 -13.73
CA GLY A 233 13.59 -4.34 -14.72
C GLY A 233 14.95 -3.63 -14.80
N VAL A 234 15.22 -2.65 -13.94
CA VAL A 234 16.47 -1.84 -13.97
C VAL A 234 17.36 -2.10 -12.76
N ALA A 235 16.78 -2.51 -11.63
CA ALA A 235 17.52 -2.85 -10.41
C ALA A 235 16.84 -4.03 -9.70
N GLU A 236 17.62 -4.97 -9.23
CA GLU A 236 17.10 -6.07 -8.44
C GLU A 236 16.83 -5.60 -7.00
N ASN A 237 15.55 -5.39 -6.67
CA ASN A 237 15.13 -5.31 -5.28
C ASN A 237 15.18 -6.71 -4.68
N VAL A 238 15.90 -6.89 -3.59
CA VAL A 238 15.99 -8.18 -2.91
C VAL A 238 14.94 -8.24 -1.80
N ALA A 239 14.02 -9.20 -1.92
CA ALA A 239 13.09 -9.50 -0.83
C ALA A 239 13.83 -10.19 0.31
N LEU A 240 13.73 -9.62 1.52
CA LEU A 240 14.31 -10.17 2.74
C LEU A 240 13.28 -11.04 3.47
N PRO A 241 13.70 -11.99 4.32
CA PRO A 241 12.79 -12.62 5.28
C PRO A 241 12.09 -11.54 6.13
N PHE A 242 10.81 -11.72 6.43
CA PHE A 242 9.95 -10.71 7.07
C PHE A 242 10.61 -9.99 8.27
N ARG A 243 11.18 -10.76 9.23
CA ARG A 243 11.82 -10.17 10.42
C ARG A 243 13.05 -9.32 10.10
N ARG A 244 13.82 -9.71 9.07
CA ARG A 244 14.97 -8.93 8.61
C ARG A 244 14.51 -7.68 7.86
N GLY A 245 13.50 -7.81 7.01
CA GLY A 245 12.84 -6.69 6.33
C GLY A 245 12.31 -5.66 7.31
N LEU A 246 11.62 -6.11 8.36
CA LEU A 246 11.08 -5.24 9.40
C LEU A 246 12.17 -4.46 10.15
N ARG A 247 13.25 -5.12 10.57
CA ARG A 247 14.39 -4.44 11.21
C ARG A 247 15.06 -3.44 10.27
N ALA A 248 15.23 -3.80 9.00
CA ALA A 248 15.82 -2.92 7.99
C ALA A 248 14.92 -1.72 7.68
N ALA A 249 13.59 -1.89 7.66
CA ALA A 249 12.63 -0.80 7.50
C ALA A 249 12.71 0.20 8.67
N PHE A 250 12.73 -0.28 9.91
CA PHE A 250 12.94 0.57 11.09
C PHE A 250 14.25 1.33 11.04
N HIS A 251 15.34 0.64 10.68
CA HIS A 251 16.65 1.28 10.59
C HIS A 251 16.68 2.35 9.49
N ALA A 252 16.08 2.08 8.34
CA ALA A 252 15.99 3.05 7.24
C ALA A 252 15.19 4.28 7.68
N HIS A 253 14.08 4.07 8.39
CA HIS A 253 13.24 5.15 8.91
C HIS A 253 13.99 6.01 9.96
N GLN A 254 14.63 5.38 10.93
CA GLN A 254 15.47 6.07 11.92
C GLN A 254 16.60 6.87 11.25
N THR A 255 17.21 6.32 10.18
CA THR A 255 18.29 7.00 9.47
C THR A 255 17.77 8.23 8.72
N ALA A 256 16.60 8.15 8.10
CA ALA A 256 15.97 9.28 7.42
C ALA A 256 15.65 10.43 8.39
N SER A 257 15.23 10.11 9.62
CA SER A 257 14.91 11.10 10.66
C SER A 257 16.15 11.63 11.40
N ARG A 258 17.34 11.01 11.24
CA ARG A 258 18.57 11.45 11.90
C ARG A 258 19.02 12.82 11.37
N GLY A 259 19.29 13.73 12.29
CA GLY A 259 19.77 15.08 11.98
C GLY A 259 18.65 16.10 11.78
N MET A 260 17.39 15.71 11.92
CA MET A 260 16.30 16.67 12.08
C MET A 260 16.34 17.27 13.50
N ALA A 261 16.09 18.57 13.59
CA ALA A 261 15.96 19.23 14.90
C ALA A 261 14.68 18.73 15.59
N THR A 262 14.78 18.52 16.92
CA THR A 262 13.61 18.21 17.74
C THR A 262 13.20 19.42 18.57
N ILE A 263 11.89 19.64 18.66
CA ILE A 263 11.32 20.69 19.52
C ILE A 263 10.54 19.98 20.63
N THR A 264 10.76 20.47 21.86
CA THR A 264 9.99 20.03 23.02
C THR A 264 9.45 21.26 23.74
N SER A 265 8.17 21.29 24.02
CA SER A 265 7.50 22.33 24.78
C SER A 265 6.78 21.75 25.99
N SER A 266 6.28 22.60 26.86
CA SER A 266 5.42 22.20 27.99
C SER A 266 4.01 21.74 27.56
N ASN A 267 3.63 21.98 26.30
CA ASN A 267 2.34 21.57 25.76
C ASN A 267 2.48 20.22 25.03
N GLN A 268 1.90 19.17 25.61
CA GLN A 268 1.96 17.81 25.06
C GLN A 268 1.30 17.71 23.68
N ILE A 269 0.13 18.34 23.48
CA ILE A 269 -0.58 18.31 22.19
C ILE A 269 0.28 18.93 21.09
N PHE A 270 0.97 20.04 21.38
CA PHE A 270 1.91 20.65 20.44
C PHE A 270 3.05 19.69 20.08
N ASN A 271 3.62 19.00 21.08
CA ASN A 271 4.70 18.03 20.84
C ASN A 271 4.22 16.87 19.94
N GLU A 272 3.00 16.35 20.18
CA GLU A 272 2.40 15.28 19.37
C GLU A 272 2.19 15.73 17.91
N VAL A 273 1.62 16.93 17.70
CA VAL A 273 1.43 17.52 16.36
C VAL A 273 2.77 17.71 15.66
N MET A 274 3.80 18.21 16.35
CA MET A 274 5.14 18.36 15.77
C MET A 274 5.76 17.02 15.40
N CYS A 275 5.71 16.04 16.27
CA CYS A 275 6.23 14.69 15.98
C CYS A 275 5.53 14.07 14.76
N ARG A 276 4.20 14.19 14.69
CA ARG A 276 3.43 13.69 13.55
C ARG A 276 3.78 14.41 12.25
N SER A 277 3.84 15.74 12.27
CA SER A 277 4.21 16.54 11.09
C SER A 277 5.60 16.21 10.57
N MET A 278 6.56 16.01 11.48
CA MET A 278 7.93 15.62 11.12
C MET A 278 7.98 14.21 10.52
N ALA A 279 7.20 13.28 11.06
CA ALA A 279 7.08 11.92 10.53
C ALA A 279 6.46 11.93 9.11
N ASP A 280 5.44 12.74 8.87
CA ASP A 280 4.81 12.88 7.57
C ASP A 280 5.77 13.48 6.54
N LEU A 281 6.53 14.51 6.90
CA LEU A 281 7.58 15.09 6.05
C LEU A 281 8.70 14.11 5.75
N ALA A 282 9.15 13.34 6.76
CA ALA A 282 10.16 12.30 6.58
C ALA A 282 9.65 11.21 5.61
N MET A 283 8.41 10.78 5.74
CA MET A 283 7.77 9.82 4.83
C MET A 283 7.72 10.36 3.38
N LEU A 284 7.35 11.62 3.19
CA LEU A 284 7.26 12.24 1.87
C LEU A 284 8.62 12.53 1.25
N THR A 285 9.69 12.63 2.05
CA THR A 285 11.04 12.86 1.56
C THR A 285 11.63 11.59 0.95
N THR A 286 12.12 11.70 -0.27
CA THR A 286 12.77 10.61 -1.02
C THR A 286 14.24 10.95 -1.23
N ASP A 287 15.12 9.99 -1.00
CA ASP A 287 16.54 10.12 -1.32
C ASP A 287 16.74 10.03 -2.82
N THR A 288 17.18 11.13 -3.44
CA THR A 288 17.50 11.19 -4.87
C THR A 288 19.03 11.22 -5.07
N ALA A 289 19.48 11.07 -6.31
CA ALA A 289 20.89 11.19 -6.63
C ALA A 289 21.51 12.56 -6.26
N GLN A 290 20.68 13.61 -6.15
CA GLN A 290 21.10 14.96 -5.77
C GLN A 290 20.95 15.23 -4.26
N GLY A 291 20.32 14.32 -3.50
CA GLY A 291 20.05 14.44 -2.07
C GLY A 291 18.55 14.29 -1.75
N PRO A 292 18.16 14.47 -0.48
CA PRO A 292 16.77 14.31 -0.06
C PRO A 292 15.86 15.36 -0.74
N TYR A 293 14.73 14.90 -1.27
CA TYR A 293 13.75 15.73 -1.94
C TYR A 293 12.34 15.42 -1.41
N PRO A 294 11.59 16.41 -0.90
CA PRO A 294 10.21 16.22 -0.46
C PRO A 294 9.28 16.15 -1.67
N TYR A 295 8.56 15.04 -1.83
CA TYR A 295 7.50 14.91 -2.81
C TYR A 295 6.21 15.56 -2.30
N ALA A 296 5.39 16.10 -3.22
CA ALA A 296 4.25 16.94 -2.85
C ALA A 296 3.11 16.17 -2.17
N GLY A 297 2.93 14.88 -2.46
CA GLY A 297 1.89 14.08 -1.81
C GLY A 297 1.58 12.74 -2.49
N ILE A 298 0.87 11.89 -1.77
CA ILE A 298 0.42 10.57 -2.20
C ILE A 298 -1.11 10.63 -2.40
N PRO A 299 -1.66 9.95 -3.39
CA PRO A 299 -1.02 9.13 -4.43
C PRO A 299 -0.55 9.92 -5.65
N TRP A 300 -1.09 11.12 -5.90
CA TRP A 300 -1.05 11.77 -7.20
C TRP A 300 0.20 12.60 -7.48
N TYR A 301 0.92 12.98 -6.45
CA TYR A 301 2.03 13.93 -6.54
C TYR A 301 3.30 13.36 -5.90
N SER A 302 3.47 12.02 -5.96
CA SER A 302 4.64 11.32 -5.43
C SER A 302 5.85 11.43 -6.37
N THR A 303 6.19 12.67 -6.74
CA THR A 303 7.31 12.97 -7.65
C THR A 303 7.87 14.36 -7.36
N THR A 304 8.86 14.78 -8.15
CA THR A 304 9.53 16.07 -8.03
C THR A 304 8.66 17.20 -8.56
N PHE A 305 8.26 18.16 -7.70
CA PHE A 305 7.60 19.41 -8.04
C PHE A 305 8.46 20.59 -7.58
N GLY A 306 8.79 21.51 -8.49
CA GLY A 306 9.70 22.63 -8.21
C GLY A 306 9.17 23.56 -7.12
N ARG A 307 7.96 24.08 -7.29
CA ARG A 307 7.33 25.02 -6.34
C ARG A 307 7.20 24.41 -4.94
N ASP A 308 6.59 23.23 -4.85
CA ASP A 308 6.33 22.55 -3.59
C ASP A 308 7.63 22.18 -2.88
N GLY A 309 8.63 21.70 -3.63
CA GLY A 309 9.95 21.42 -3.11
C GLY A 309 10.65 22.65 -2.54
N ILE A 310 10.60 23.79 -3.24
CA ILE A 310 11.23 25.06 -2.78
C ILE A 310 10.54 25.60 -1.52
N ILE A 311 9.20 25.62 -1.49
CA ILE A 311 8.46 26.09 -0.32
C ILE A 311 8.75 25.20 0.90
N THR A 312 8.68 23.88 0.73
CA THR A 312 9.00 22.93 1.81
C THR A 312 10.45 23.10 2.27
N ALA A 313 11.39 23.24 1.34
CA ALA A 313 12.80 23.43 1.66
C ALA A 313 13.03 24.71 2.48
N LEU A 314 12.35 25.81 2.13
CA LEU A 314 12.42 27.08 2.86
C LEU A 314 11.86 26.93 4.29
N GLN A 315 10.70 26.28 4.43
CA GLN A 315 10.05 26.05 5.71
C GLN A 315 10.85 25.09 6.61
N MET A 316 11.65 24.19 6.02
CA MET A 316 12.43 23.20 6.75
C MET A 316 13.88 23.63 7.04
N LEU A 317 14.32 24.82 6.64
CA LEU A 317 15.71 25.31 6.85
C LEU A 317 16.16 25.27 8.29
N TRP A 318 15.28 25.57 9.22
CA TRP A 318 15.57 25.59 10.65
C TRP A 318 15.70 24.17 11.24
N CYS A 319 15.08 23.19 10.59
CA CYS A 319 14.99 21.81 11.08
C CYS A 319 16.00 20.88 10.39
N ASP A 320 16.06 20.93 9.05
CA ASP A 320 16.98 20.11 8.25
C ASP A 320 17.38 20.81 6.95
N SER A 321 18.52 21.49 6.97
CA SER A 321 19.04 22.20 5.79
C SER A 321 19.48 21.26 4.64
N ARG A 322 19.60 19.94 4.89
CA ARG A 322 19.94 18.96 3.83
C ARG A 322 18.83 18.89 2.77
N ILE A 323 17.57 19.07 3.18
CA ILE A 323 16.42 19.12 2.28
C ILE A 323 16.58 20.27 1.28
N ALA A 324 16.89 21.48 1.77
CA ALA A 324 17.08 22.65 0.88
C ALA A 324 18.23 22.42 -0.11
N ARG A 325 19.33 21.81 0.35
CA ARG A 325 20.46 21.48 -0.52
C ARG A 325 20.08 20.47 -1.60
N GLY A 326 19.33 19.41 -1.22
CA GLY A 326 18.82 18.39 -2.16
C GLY A 326 17.90 19.00 -3.21
N VAL A 327 16.95 19.84 -2.78
CA VAL A 327 15.99 20.50 -3.66
C VAL A 327 16.71 21.39 -4.69
N LEU A 328 17.61 22.27 -4.24
CA LEU A 328 18.33 23.19 -5.14
C LEU A 328 19.21 22.42 -6.14
N ARG A 329 19.94 21.39 -5.69
CA ARG A 329 20.78 20.56 -6.58
C ARG A 329 19.95 19.81 -7.60
N ARG A 330 18.79 19.26 -7.19
CA ARG A 330 17.95 18.52 -8.11
C ARG A 330 17.33 19.44 -9.15
N LEU A 331 16.81 20.59 -8.76
CA LEU A 331 16.24 21.55 -9.71
C LEU A 331 17.30 22.09 -10.69
N ALA A 332 18.52 22.38 -10.21
CA ALA A 332 19.62 22.80 -11.07
C ALA A 332 20.05 21.70 -12.06
N ALA A 333 19.93 20.42 -11.71
CA ALA A 333 20.28 19.32 -12.60
C ALA A 333 19.25 19.09 -13.73
N TYR A 334 18.06 19.69 -13.64
CA TYR A 334 16.97 19.55 -14.62
C TYR A 334 16.55 20.86 -15.27
N GLN A 335 17.38 21.90 -15.16
CA GLN A 335 17.18 23.17 -15.88
C GLN A 335 17.42 23.03 -17.39
#